data_eefd95e36c7a0d09e686a773ce9a3dfb
#
_entry.id   eefd95e36c7a0d09e686a773ce9a3dfb
#
_cell.length_a   1.000
_cell.length_b   1.000
_cell.length_c   1.000
_cell.angle_alpha   90.00
_cell.angle_beta   90.00
_cell.angle_gamma   90.00
#
_symmetry.space_group_name_H-M   'P 1'
#
loop_
_entity.id
_entity.type
_entity.pdbx_description
1 polymer ?
#
loop_
_entity_poly.entity_id
_entity_poly.type
_entity_poly.pdbx_seq_one_letter_code
_entity_poly.pdbx_strand_id
1 'polypeptide(L)'
;MSRLHTFPETMLAHARGAVTVRRWPRQRSETLRAWDGADLYLLDLPDTAAAGPALVLNDTCGALALLLPGCVVSGDSWLARAALLANAADNGLTFDEQRWCWPDQPWPAQPARVLVRVPKQLALLEYQLWRLATELPAGTPVALAWMDKHLPGNLLALVRRYLGDIDLLRGQYKAHGLTGRITGAAVPAPPYPGSVAVPGFDWELTVRAGVFAQDQLDVGARFFMQHVPSGVSGRIADLGCGNGVIGLVAAARNPAAQVVFCDESWQALESARENAARYAGSADTAFHLGNGLAGCDGQFDLVLLNPPFHRGHAVDDSMARMLFRQVARRLAPQGELRVIGNRHLGYGGLLKRYFRQVSRVADSDKFSIVSAGGAVER
;
A
#
# COMPACT_ATOMS: atom_id res chain seq x y z
N MET A 1 20.15 -32.37 5.97
CA MET A 1 18.78 -32.61 5.43
C MET A 1 18.38 -31.38 4.66
N SER A 2 18.42 -31.43 3.32
CA SER A 2 17.99 -30.38 2.41
C SER A 2 16.49 -30.16 2.59
N ARG A 3 16.07 -28.94 3.04
CA ARG A 3 14.66 -28.54 2.99
C ARG A 3 14.26 -28.50 1.52
N LEU A 4 13.44 -29.43 1.09
CA LEU A 4 12.71 -29.36 -0.16
C LEU A 4 11.96 -28.03 -0.17
N HIS A 5 12.39 -27.09 -1.00
CA HIS A 5 11.62 -25.88 -1.28
C HIS A 5 10.36 -26.33 -2.06
N THR A 6 9.29 -26.56 -1.33
CA THR A 6 7.98 -26.69 -1.98
C THR A 6 7.60 -25.32 -2.53
N PHE A 7 7.51 -25.22 -3.85
CA PHE A 7 6.96 -24.02 -4.50
C PHE A 7 5.52 -23.82 -4.02
N PRO A 8 5.08 -22.56 -3.83
CA PRO A 8 3.69 -22.32 -3.42
C PRO A 8 2.74 -22.78 -4.51
N GLU A 9 1.57 -23.22 -4.09
CA GLU A 9 0.47 -23.49 -4.98
C GLU A 9 0.12 -22.21 -5.75
N THR A 10 0.10 -22.26 -7.07
CA THR A 10 -0.22 -21.13 -7.94
C THR A 10 -1.55 -21.29 -8.67
N MET A 11 -2.11 -22.52 -8.72
CA MET A 11 -3.41 -22.77 -9.29
C MET A 11 -4.49 -22.66 -8.22
N LEU A 12 -5.37 -21.68 -8.37
CA LEU A 12 -6.60 -21.54 -7.61
C LEU A 12 -7.72 -22.26 -8.36
N ALA A 13 -8.11 -23.43 -7.85
CA ALA A 13 -9.26 -24.18 -8.36
C ALA A 13 -10.49 -23.93 -7.48
N HIS A 14 -11.60 -23.53 -8.11
CA HIS A 14 -12.86 -23.20 -7.46
C HIS A 14 -14.03 -23.65 -8.34
N ALA A 15 -15.24 -23.75 -7.79
CA ALA A 15 -16.45 -24.08 -8.57
C ALA A 15 -16.73 -23.06 -9.70
N ARG A 16 -16.23 -21.83 -9.58
CA ARG A 16 -16.34 -20.76 -10.60
C ARG A 16 -15.31 -20.88 -11.73
N GLY A 17 -14.33 -21.78 -11.60
CA GLY A 17 -13.27 -22.00 -12.59
C GLY A 17 -11.91 -22.26 -11.94
N ALA A 18 -10.87 -22.33 -12.76
CA ALA A 18 -9.51 -22.50 -12.32
C ALA A 18 -8.61 -21.42 -12.95
N VAL A 19 -7.80 -20.75 -12.14
CA VAL A 19 -6.91 -19.68 -12.58
C VAL A 19 -5.53 -19.79 -11.90
N THR A 20 -4.50 -19.41 -12.64
CA THR A 20 -3.15 -19.25 -12.06
C THR A 20 -3.06 -17.89 -11.42
N VAL A 21 -2.77 -17.84 -10.11
CA VAL A 21 -2.60 -16.58 -9.37
C VAL A 21 -1.26 -16.60 -8.66
N ARG A 22 -0.48 -15.57 -8.88
CA ARG A 22 0.86 -15.40 -8.29
C ARG A 22 0.99 -14.04 -7.63
N ARG A 23 1.82 -13.96 -6.60
CA ARG A 23 2.13 -12.68 -5.94
C ARG A 23 2.94 -11.77 -6.88
N TRP A 24 2.84 -10.47 -6.63
CA TRP A 24 3.58 -9.43 -7.33
C TRP A 24 4.37 -8.54 -6.34
N PRO A 25 5.59 -8.10 -6.64
CA PRO A 25 6.39 -8.49 -7.81
C PRO A 25 6.82 -9.95 -7.78
N ARG A 26 7.01 -10.56 -8.95
CA ARG A 26 7.41 -11.98 -9.07
C ARG A 26 8.77 -12.22 -8.44
N GLN A 27 8.87 -13.19 -7.53
CA GLN A 27 10.11 -13.59 -6.88
C GLN A 27 10.41 -15.08 -7.14
N ARG A 28 11.68 -15.39 -7.43
CA ARG A 28 12.10 -16.79 -7.67
C ARG A 28 11.98 -17.67 -6.42
N SER A 29 12.09 -17.06 -5.24
CA SER A 29 12.03 -17.72 -3.93
C SER A 29 10.70 -17.50 -3.22
N GLU A 30 9.61 -17.21 -3.96
CA GLU A 30 8.29 -17.03 -3.33
C GLU A 30 7.83 -18.34 -2.69
N THR A 31 7.38 -18.25 -1.45
CA THR A 31 6.90 -19.39 -0.65
C THR A 31 5.44 -19.24 -0.22
N LEU A 32 4.83 -18.08 -0.47
CA LEU A 32 3.46 -17.78 -0.05
C LEU A 32 2.51 -17.84 -1.25
N ARG A 33 1.31 -18.38 -1.03
CA ARG A 33 0.23 -18.31 -2.01
C ARG A 33 -0.20 -16.86 -2.23
N ALA A 34 -0.76 -16.60 -3.41
CA ALA A 34 -1.29 -15.29 -3.79
C ALA A 34 -2.72 -15.04 -3.30
N TRP A 35 -3.37 -16.04 -2.73
CA TRP A 35 -4.71 -15.98 -2.12
C TRP A 35 -4.71 -16.67 -0.77
N ASP A 36 -5.72 -16.41 0.04
CA ASP A 36 -5.92 -17.08 1.31
C ASP A 36 -7.39 -17.48 1.54
N GLY A 37 -7.70 -17.89 2.76
CA GLY A 37 -9.05 -18.36 3.10
C GLY A 37 -10.11 -17.27 3.01
N ALA A 38 -9.78 -16.01 3.16
CA ALA A 38 -10.74 -14.91 3.02
C ALA A 38 -11.18 -14.73 1.56
N ASP A 39 -10.28 -14.95 0.59
CA ASP A 39 -10.63 -14.90 -0.83
C ASP A 39 -11.58 -16.07 -1.19
N LEU A 40 -11.23 -17.30 -0.75
CA LEU A 40 -12.09 -18.48 -0.94
C LEU A 40 -13.46 -18.30 -0.31
N TYR A 41 -13.48 -17.72 0.90
CA TYR A 41 -14.71 -17.44 1.63
C TYR A 41 -15.67 -16.54 0.84
N LEU A 42 -15.16 -15.47 0.25
CA LEU A 42 -15.95 -14.55 -0.57
C LEU A 42 -16.41 -15.19 -1.89
N LEU A 43 -15.60 -16.06 -2.48
CA LEU A 43 -15.96 -16.80 -3.70
C LEU A 43 -17.08 -17.83 -3.47
N ASP A 44 -17.13 -18.47 -2.30
CA ASP A 44 -18.16 -19.46 -1.94
C ASP A 44 -19.52 -18.83 -1.62
N LEU A 45 -19.58 -17.52 -1.39
CA LEU A 45 -20.85 -16.87 -1.14
C LEU A 45 -21.75 -16.96 -2.38
N PRO A 46 -23.04 -17.24 -2.19
CA PRO A 46 -23.99 -17.36 -3.30
C PRO A 46 -24.08 -16.04 -4.08
N ASP A 47 -24.32 -16.16 -5.38
CA ASP A 47 -24.61 -15.00 -6.20
C ASP A 47 -25.96 -14.38 -5.79
N THR A 48 -26.04 -13.07 -5.88
CA THR A 48 -27.30 -12.36 -5.64
C THR A 48 -28.21 -12.48 -6.87
N ALA A 49 -29.51 -12.39 -6.66
CA ALA A 49 -30.47 -12.34 -7.75
C ALA A 49 -30.46 -11.00 -8.51
N ALA A 50 -29.77 -9.98 -7.98
CA ALA A 50 -29.66 -8.67 -8.61
C ALA A 50 -28.79 -8.72 -9.88
N ALA A 51 -29.25 -8.08 -10.93
CA ALA A 51 -28.47 -7.89 -12.15
C ALA A 51 -27.38 -6.81 -11.92
N GLY A 52 -26.21 -7.06 -12.44
CA GLY A 52 -25.10 -6.11 -12.40
C GLY A 52 -23.77 -6.73 -11.96
N PRO A 53 -22.66 -5.99 -12.10
CA PRO A 53 -21.35 -6.45 -11.71
C PRO A 53 -21.19 -6.50 -10.18
N ALA A 54 -20.31 -7.37 -9.68
CA ALA A 54 -19.82 -7.25 -8.31
C ALA A 54 -18.83 -6.10 -8.18
N LEU A 55 -18.88 -5.36 -7.05
CA LEU A 55 -17.80 -4.46 -6.64
C LEU A 55 -16.92 -5.21 -5.64
N VAL A 56 -15.64 -5.37 -5.97
CA VAL A 56 -14.66 -6.08 -5.15
C VAL A 56 -13.69 -5.07 -4.54
N LEU A 57 -13.60 -5.03 -3.22
CA LEU A 57 -12.67 -4.15 -2.51
C LEU A 57 -11.48 -4.95 -1.98
N ASN A 58 -10.28 -4.43 -2.21
CA ASN A 58 -9.00 -4.92 -1.66
C ASN A 58 -8.58 -6.31 -2.14
N ASP A 59 -8.88 -6.67 -3.39
CA ASP A 59 -8.33 -7.88 -4.02
C ASP A 59 -6.81 -7.71 -4.23
N THR A 60 -6.02 -8.45 -3.49
CA THR A 60 -4.56 -8.22 -3.43
C THR A 60 -3.77 -8.76 -4.61
N CYS A 61 -4.29 -9.77 -5.30
CA CYS A 61 -3.60 -10.42 -6.42
C CYS A 61 -4.53 -10.79 -7.59
N GLY A 62 -5.79 -10.36 -7.57
CA GLY A 62 -6.75 -10.67 -8.60
C GLY A 62 -7.47 -12.03 -8.43
N ALA A 63 -7.36 -12.66 -7.25
CA ALA A 63 -8.00 -13.95 -7.00
C ALA A 63 -9.53 -13.90 -7.14
N LEU A 64 -10.14 -12.83 -6.64
CA LEU A 64 -11.58 -12.59 -6.77
C LEU A 64 -11.92 -12.11 -8.18
N ALA A 65 -11.18 -11.15 -8.70
CA ALA A 65 -11.47 -10.50 -9.97
C ALA A 65 -11.43 -11.49 -11.16
N LEU A 66 -10.47 -12.42 -11.16
CA LEU A 66 -10.33 -13.40 -12.23
C LEU A 66 -11.45 -14.46 -12.24
N LEU A 67 -12.05 -14.76 -11.08
CA LEU A 67 -13.15 -15.72 -10.94
C LEU A 67 -14.55 -15.07 -10.88
N LEU A 68 -14.63 -13.75 -10.96
CA LEU A 68 -15.86 -12.96 -11.01
C LEU A 68 -15.89 -12.09 -12.27
N PRO A 69 -16.18 -12.67 -13.43
CA PRO A 69 -16.15 -11.94 -14.70
C PRO A 69 -17.02 -10.69 -14.66
N GLY A 70 -16.50 -9.59 -15.21
CA GLY A 70 -17.22 -8.33 -15.26
C GLY A 70 -17.22 -7.53 -13.96
N CYS A 71 -16.60 -7.99 -12.88
CA CYS A 71 -16.53 -7.23 -11.65
C CYS A 71 -15.72 -5.93 -11.82
N VAL A 72 -16.03 -4.98 -10.94
CA VAL A 72 -15.23 -3.78 -10.72
C VAL A 72 -14.37 -4.00 -9.49
N VAL A 73 -13.13 -3.58 -9.53
CA VAL A 73 -12.19 -3.72 -8.42
C VAL A 73 -11.81 -2.33 -7.91
N SER A 74 -11.85 -2.14 -6.60
CA SER A 74 -11.32 -0.94 -5.96
C SER A 74 -10.28 -1.30 -4.91
N GLY A 75 -9.16 -0.60 -4.93
CA GLY A 75 -8.06 -0.83 -4.00
C GLY A 75 -7.07 0.32 -3.97
N ASP A 76 -6.34 0.42 -2.88
CA ASP A 76 -5.35 1.47 -2.64
C ASP A 76 -3.96 1.14 -3.22
N SER A 77 -3.68 -0.15 -3.42
CA SER A 77 -2.35 -0.64 -3.76
C SER A 77 -2.11 -0.72 -5.26
N TRP A 78 -1.09 -0.01 -5.75
CA TRP A 78 -0.60 -0.17 -7.12
C TRP A 78 -0.09 -1.60 -7.39
N LEU A 79 0.53 -2.22 -6.38
CA LEU A 79 1.01 -3.60 -6.49
C LEU A 79 -0.14 -4.58 -6.68
N ALA A 80 -1.28 -4.37 -6.04
CA ALA A 80 -2.48 -5.19 -6.24
C ALA A 80 -3.02 -5.07 -7.66
N ARG A 81 -3.09 -3.84 -8.20
CA ARG A 81 -3.46 -3.60 -9.60
C ARG A 81 -2.52 -4.28 -10.58
N ALA A 82 -1.20 -4.11 -10.37
CA ALA A 82 -0.18 -4.74 -11.21
C ALA A 82 -0.25 -6.28 -11.14
N ALA A 83 -0.51 -6.83 -9.95
CA ALA A 83 -0.72 -8.26 -9.76
C ALA A 83 -1.93 -8.78 -10.54
N LEU A 84 -3.07 -8.09 -10.45
CA LEU A 84 -4.28 -8.45 -11.20
C LEU A 84 -4.03 -8.47 -12.71
N LEU A 85 -3.42 -7.42 -13.26
CA LEU A 85 -3.11 -7.32 -14.69
C LEU A 85 -2.16 -8.45 -15.14
N ALA A 86 -1.09 -8.69 -14.37
CA ALA A 86 -0.13 -9.75 -14.68
C ALA A 86 -0.76 -11.14 -14.58
N ASN A 87 -1.62 -11.40 -13.60
CA ASN A 87 -2.31 -12.65 -13.43
C ASN A 87 -3.41 -12.84 -14.49
N ALA A 88 -4.10 -11.79 -14.91
CA ALA A 88 -5.01 -11.87 -16.04
C ALA A 88 -4.27 -12.34 -17.31
N ALA A 89 -3.14 -11.70 -17.63
CA ALA A 89 -2.31 -12.08 -18.78
C ALA A 89 -1.78 -13.53 -18.68
N ASP A 90 -1.34 -13.99 -17.50
CA ASP A 90 -0.90 -15.39 -17.29
C ASP A 90 -2.03 -16.43 -17.57
N ASN A 91 -3.28 -16.03 -17.47
CA ASN A 91 -4.44 -16.87 -17.76
C ASN A 91 -5.02 -16.65 -19.16
N GLY A 92 -4.38 -15.85 -20.03
CA GLY A 92 -4.92 -15.51 -21.34
C GLY A 92 -6.18 -14.62 -21.28
N LEU A 93 -6.39 -13.94 -20.16
CA LEU A 93 -7.50 -13.02 -19.92
C LEU A 93 -7.05 -11.56 -20.08
N THR A 94 -7.96 -10.71 -20.51
CA THR A 94 -7.77 -9.26 -20.49
C THR A 94 -8.65 -8.66 -19.41
N PHE A 95 -8.03 -7.98 -18.45
CA PHE A 95 -8.75 -7.16 -17.49
C PHE A 95 -8.90 -5.75 -18.06
N ASP A 96 -10.13 -5.28 -18.16
CA ASP A 96 -10.42 -3.91 -18.58
C ASP A 96 -10.02 -2.94 -17.47
N GLU A 97 -8.97 -2.16 -17.71
CA GLU A 97 -8.40 -1.26 -16.70
C GLU A 97 -9.36 -0.16 -16.23
N GLN A 98 -10.39 0.16 -17.00
CA GLN A 98 -11.47 1.07 -16.61
C GLN A 98 -12.33 0.52 -15.46
N ARG A 99 -12.24 -0.77 -15.19
CA ARG A 99 -12.89 -1.41 -14.03
C ARG A 99 -12.04 -1.39 -12.76
N TRP A 100 -10.83 -0.82 -12.79
CA TRP A 100 -10.06 -0.53 -11.60
C TRP A 100 -10.36 0.89 -11.14
N CYS A 101 -10.77 1.04 -9.87
CA CYS A 101 -11.03 2.33 -9.25
C CYS A 101 -10.11 2.53 -8.03
N TRP A 102 -9.44 3.67 -7.95
CA TRP A 102 -8.75 4.07 -6.74
C TRP A 102 -9.76 4.42 -5.63
N PRO A 103 -9.33 4.44 -4.34
CA PRO A 103 -10.26 4.54 -3.22
C PRO A 103 -11.18 5.77 -3.23
N ASP A 104 -10.78 6.87 -3.84
CA ASP A 104 -11.53 8.13 -3.92
C ASP A 104 -12.21 8.37 -5.28
N GLN A 105 -12.00 7.47 -6.24
CA GLN A 105 -12.65 7.56 -7.55
C GLN A 105 -14.09 7.05 -7.50
N PRO A 106 -14.98 7.58 -8.36
CA PRO A 106 -16.36 7.10 -8.47
C PRO A 106 -16.41 5.60 -8.79
N TRP A 107 -17.29 4.89 -8.11
CA TRP A 107 -17.61 3.53 -8.48
C TRP A 107 -18.66 3.50 -9.59
N PRO A 108 -18.66 2.46 -10.44
CA PRO A 108 -19.71 2.32 -11.41
C PRO A 108 -21.06 2.14 -10.71
N ALA A 109 -22.09 2.67 -11.34
CA ALA A 109 -23.43 2.69 -10.78
C ALA A 109 -23.94 1.26 -10.47
N GLN A 110 -24.53 1.11 -9.29
CA GLN A 110 -25.36 -0.02 -8.86
C GLN A 110 -24.72 -1.42 -9.01
N PRO A 111 -23.70 -1.75 -8.21
CA PRO A 111 -23.22 -3.11 -8.17
C PRO A 111 -24.33 -4.04 -7.64
N ALA A 112 -24.40 -5.26 -8.22
CA ALA A 112 -25.32 -6.30 -7.74
C ALA A 112 -25.02 -6.71 -6.29
N ARG A 113 -23.75 -6.63 -5.89
CA ARG A 113 -23.25 -6.90 -4.54
C ARG A 113 -21.87 -6.28 -4.36
N VAL A 114 -21.47 -6.12 -3.10
CA VAL A 114 -20.11 -5.70 -2.72
C VAL A 114 -19.41 -6.81 -1.97
N LEU A 115 -18.18 -7.12 -2.36
CA LEU A 115 -17.32 -8.10 -1.70
C LEU A 115 -16.09 -7.36 -1.15
N VAL A 116 -15.91 -7.39 0.16
CA VAL A 116 -14.84 -6.66 0.84
C VAL A 116 -13.86 -7.65 1.47
N ARG A 117 -12.66 -7.72 0.94
CA ARG A 117 -11.56 -8.32 1.67
C ARG A 117 -11.11 -7.30 2.73
N VAL A 118 -11.27 -7.63 4.01
CA VAL A 118 -10.94 -6.73 5.11
C VAL A 118 -9.45 -6.38 5.08
N PRO A 119 -9.08 -5.09 4.91
CA PRO A 119 -7.70 -4.66 4.88
C PRO A 119 -7.09 -4.67 6.28
N LYS A 120 -5.76 -4.66 6.38
CA LYS A 120 -5.07 -4.57 7.67
C LYS A 120 -5.29 -3.23 8.38
N GLN A 121 -5.41 -2.16 7.60
CA GLN A 121 -5.66 -0.81 8.12
C GLN A 121 -7.17 -0.59 8.28
N LEU A 122 -7.66 -0.57 9.51
CA LEU A 122 -9.09 -0.32 9.79
C LEU A 122 -9.56 1.05 9.34
N ALA A 123 -8.69 2.03 9.33
CA ALA A 123 -8.99 3.36 8.82
C ALA A 123 -9.39 3.33 7.33
N LEU A 124 -8.69 2.54 6.51
CA LEU A 124 -9.07 2.33 5.11
C LEU A 124 -10.42 1.63 5.01
N LEU A 125 -10.66 0.60 5.83
CA LEU A 125 -11.96 -0.07 5.86
C LEU A 125 -13.08 0.88 6.27
N GLU A 126 -12.87 1.71 7.30
CA GLU A 126 -13.86 2.68 7.77
C GLU A 126 -14.24 3.67 6.66
N TYR A 127 -13.25 4.21 5.98
CA TYR A 127 -13.45 5.08 4.83
C TYR A 127 -14.24 4.38 3.71
N GLN A 128 -13.87 3.14 3.39
CA GLN A 128 -14.56 2.33 2.37
C GLN A 128 -16.02 2.06 2.76
N LEU A 129 -16.28 1.67 4.00
CA LEU A 129 -17.65 1.42 4.50
C LEU A 129 -18.50 2.70 4.48
N TRP A 130 -17.92 3.82 4.85
CA TRP A 130 -18.59 5.12 4.77
C TRP A 130 -18.97 5.45 3.31
N ARG A 131 -18.05 5.31 2.38
CA ARG A 131 -18.33 5.51 0.95
C ARG A 131 -19.44 4.58 0.46
N LEU A 132 -19.36 3.27 0.78
CA LEU A 132 -20.42 2.33 0.42
C LEU A 132 -21.78 2.79 0.95
N ALA A 133 -21.85 3.21 2.21
CA ALA A 133 -23.09 3.62 2.86
C ALA A 133 -23.67 4.92 2.28
N THR A 134 -22.83 5.82 1.76
CA THR A 134 -23.24 7.13 1.23
C THR A 134 -23.46 7.14 -0.28
N GLU A 135 -22.78 6.28 -1.03
CA GLU A 135 -22.78 6.32 -2.50
C GLU A 135 -23.65 5.22 -3.13
N LEU A 136 -23.91 4.12 -2.41
CA LEU A 136 -24.68 3.00 -2.98
C LEU A 136 -26.14 3.00 -2.52
N PRO A 137 -27.05 2.45 -3.35
CA PRO A 137 -28.47 2.37 -2.99
C PRO A 137 -28.74 1.53 -1.74
N ALA A 138 -29.77 1.91 -0.98
CA ALA A 138 -30.28 1.09 0.12
C ALA A 138 -30.64 -0.32 -0.36
N GLY A 139 -30.39 -1.33 0.49
CA GLY A 139 -30.62 -2.73 0.17
C GLY A 139 -29.44 -3.40 -0.57
N THR A 140 -28.42 -2.65 -1.06
CA THR A 140 -27.25 -3.26 -1.69
C THR A 140 -26.58 -4.26 -0.75
N PRO A 141 -26.41 -5.53 -1.15
CA PRO A 141 -25.78 -6.54 -0.31
C PRO A 141 -24.25 -6.30 -0.23
N VAL A 142 -23.74 -6.42 0.99
CA VAL A 142 -22.30 -6.29 1.27
C VAL A 142 -21.83 -7.52 2.03
N ALA A 143 -20.76 -8.14 1.59
CA ALA A 143 -20.10 -9.22 2.31
C ALA A 143 -18.65 -8.86 2.61
N LEU A 144 -18.21 -9.15 3.83
CA LEU A 144 -16.85 -8.95 4.28
C LEU A 144 -16.23 -10.31 4.67
N ALA A 145 -14.94 -10.51 4.38
CA ALA A 145 -14.19 -11.65 4.91
C ALA A 145 -12.77 -11.27 5.35
N TRP A 146 -12.27 -12.01 6.35
CA TRP A 146 -10.94 -11.83 6.95
C TRP A 146 -10.37 -13.15 7.44
N MET A 147 -9.05 -13.23 7.53
CA MET A 147 -8.37 -14.38 8.14
C MET A 147 -8.44 -14.30 9.67
N ASP A 148 -8.66 -15.41 10.36
CA ASP A 148 -8.80 -15.49 11.83
C ASP A 148 -7.64 -14.83 12.58
N LYS A 149 -6.41 -15.03 12.10
CA LYS A 149 -5.20 -14.46 12.70
C LYS A 149 -5.08 -12.93 12.56
N HIS A 150 -5.96 -12.30 11.79
CA HIS A 150 -5.93 -10.87 11.48
C HIS A 150 -7.21 -10.14 11.90
N LEU A 151 -8.03 -10.74 12.75
CA LEU A 151 -9.26 -10.12 13.24
C LEU A 151 -8.95 -8.90 14.11
N PRO A 152 -9.31 -7.69 13.69
CA PRO A 152 -9.22 -6.51 14.55
C PRO A 152 -10.33 -6.56 15.60
N GLY A 153 -9.97 -6.30 16.87
CA GLY A 153 -10.92 -6.43 17.99
C GLY A 153 -12.18 -5.55 17.91
N ASN A 154 -12.16 -4.48 17.14
CA ASN A 154 -13.26 -3.54 16.96
C ASN A 154 -13.98 -3.64 15.60
N LEU A 155 -13.63 -4.63 14.76
CA LEU A 155 -14.19 -4.78 13.39
C LEU A 155 -15.72 -4.77 13.38
N LEU A 156 -16.35 -5.58 14.23
CA LEU A 156 -17.82 -5.70 14.24
C LEU A 156 -18.51 -4.39 14.67
N ALA A 157 -17.94 -3.69 15.66
CA ALA A 157 -18.45 -2.38 16.07
C ALA A 157 -18.33 -1.36 14.94
N LEU A 158 -17.22 -1.39 14.19
CA LEU A 158 -17.01 -0.54 13.03
C LEU A 158 -18.04 -0.82 11.93
N VAL A 159 -18.22 -2.10 11.55
CA VAL A 159 -19.16 -2.46 10.48
C VAL A 159 -20.60 -2.06 10.83
N ARG A 160 -21.02 -2.24 12.08
CA ARG A 160 -22.37 -1.84 12.58
C ARG A 160 -22.67 -0.36 12.49
N ARG A 161 -21.66 0.49 12.36
CA ARG A 161 -21.85 1.94 12.18
C ARG A 161 -22.33 2.30 10.77
N TYR A 162 -22.07 1.43 9.79
CA TYR A 162 -22.26 1.73 8.37
C TYR A 162 -23.23 0.77 7.66
N LEU A 163 -23.39 -0.45 8.17
CA LEU A 163 -24.24 -1.48 7.57
C LEU A 163 -25.36 -1.92 8.53
N GLY A 164 -26.51 -2.29 7.97
CA GLY A 164 -27.60 -2.97 8.65
C GLY A 164 -27.68 -4.46 8.29
N ASP A 165 -28.62 -5.15 8.92
CA ASP A 165 -28.94 -6.59 8.68
C ASP A 165 -27.69 -7.48 8.74
N ILE A 166 -26.85 -7.27 9.75
CA ILE A 166 -25.56 -7.95 9.88
C ILE A 166 -25.77 -9.37 10.38
N ASP A 167 -25.33 -10.34 9.58
CA ASP A 167 -25.27 -11.75 9.91
C ASP A 167 -23.84 -12.25 9.92
N LEU A 168 -23.38 -12.80 11.05
CA LEU A 168 -22.08 -13.43 11.20
C LEU A 168 -22.12 -14.86 10.70
N LEU A 169 -21.31 -15.16 9.72
CA LEU A 169 -21.30 -16.44 9.06
C LEU A 169 -20.33 -17.42 9.74
N ARG A 170 -20.59 -18.71 9.62
CA ARG A 170 -19.72 -19.77 10.15
C ARG A 170 -18.33 -19.70 9.51
N GLY A 171 -17.28 -19.85 10.32
CA GLY A 171 -15.89 -19.85 9.85
C GLY A 171 -15.57 -21.01 8.92
N GLN A 172 -14.79 -20.74 7.86
CA GLN A 172 -14.26 -21.67 6.89
C GLN A 172 -12.85 -21.25 6.45
N TYR A 173 -12.02 -22.17 5.99
CA TYR A 173 -10.67 -21.86 5.46
C TYR A 173 -9.75 -21.08 6.43
N LYS A 174 -9.96 -21.21 7.76
CA LYS A 174 -9.31 -20.34 8.78
C LYS A 174 -9.62 -18.85 8.56
N ALA A 175 -10.80 -18.57 8.07
CA ALA A 175 -11.36 -17.26 7.79
C ALA A 175 -12.78 -17.18 8.32
N HIS A 176 -13.23 -15.99 8.65
CA HIS A 176 -14.60 -15.66 8.96
C HIS A 176 -15.12 -14.60 8.01
N GLY A 177 -16.44 -14.51 7.92
CA GLY A 177 -17.12 -13.51 7.14
C GLY A 177 -18.38 -13.02 7.83
N LEU A 178 -18.90 -11.95 7.30
CA LEU A 178 -20.22 -11.45 7.62
C LEU A 178 -20.91 -10.95 6.34
N THR A 179 -22.22 -10.93 6.37
CA THR A 179 -23.04 -10.22 5.39
C THR A 179 -23.79 -9.08 6.06
N GLY A 180 -24.15 -8.09 5.27
CA GLY A 180 -24.96 -6.95 5.68
C GLY A 180 -25.57 -6.26 4.47
N ARG A 181 -26.24 -5.15 4.71
CA ARG A 181 -26.85 -4.32 3.64
C ARG A 181 -26.61 -2.86 3.88
N ILE A 182 -26.55 -2.10 2.80
CA ILE A 182 -26.63 -0.64 2.87
C ILE A 182 -28.04 -0.26 3.35
N THR A 183 -28.10 0.55 4.40
CA THR A 183 -29.40 0.94 4.99
C THR A 183 -30.07 2.13 4.30
N GLY A 184 -29.27 2.98 3.63
CA GLY A 184 -29.72 4.28 3.14
C GLY A 184 -29.93 5.32 4.22
N ALA A 185 -29.67 4.98 5.49
CA ALA A 185 -29.70 5.94 6.60
C ALA A 185 -28.47 6.83 6.61
N ALA A 186 -28.59 8.02 7.18
CA ALA A 186 -27.42 8.89 7.40
C ALA A 186 -26.41 8.20 8.33
N VAL A 187 -25.15 8.18 7.92
CA VAL A 187 -24.04 7.61 8.67
C VAL A 187 -23.03 8.69 9.06
N PRO A 188 -22.32 8.54 10.18
CA PRO A 188 -21.30 9.51 10.58
C PRO A 188 -20.15 9.51 9.58
N ALA A 189 -19.64 10.69 9.23
CA ALA A 189 -18.41 10.79 8.45
C ALA A 189 -17.24 10.22 9.25
N PRO A 190 -16.30 9.51 8.59
CA PRO A 190 -15.10 9.03 9.25
C PRO A 190 -14.16 10.22 9.54
N PRO A 191 -13.21 10.08 10.48
CA PRO A 191 -12.27 11.13 10.82
C PRO A 191 -11.13 11.28 9.78
N TYR A 192 -11.42 11.01 8.52
CA TYR A 192 -10.46 11.09 7.42
C TYR A 192 -10.98 11.99 6.29
N PRO A 193 -10.07 12.78 5.66
CA PRO A 193 -8.65 12.93 6.00
C PRO A 193 -8.44 13.54 7.39
N GLY A 194 -7.46 13.00 8.12
CA GLY A 194 -7.00 13.55 9.39
C GLY A 194 -5.92 14.63 9.18
N SER A 195 -5.43 15.19 10.29
CA SER A 195 -4.36 16.18 10.27
C SER A 195 -3.26 15.83 11.27
N VAL A 196 -2.00 16.04 10.88
CA VAL A 196 -0.82 15.81 11.72
C VAL A 196 0.10 17.02 11.70
N ALA A 197 0.35 17.60 12.88
CA ALA A 197 1.30 18.70 13.06
C ALA A 197 2.75 18.22 12.90
N VAL A 198 3.61 19.02 12.27
CA VAL A 198 5.03 18.72 12.04
C VAL A 198 5.91 19.53 12.97
N PRO A 199 6.61 18.90 13.94
CA PRO A 199 7.49 19.61 14.86
C PRO A 199 8.59 20.40 14.13
N GLY A 200 8.73 21.67 14.47
CA GLY A 200 9.73 22.58 13.87
C GLY A 200 9.28 23.26 12.57
N PHE A 201 8.07 23.01 12.14
CA PHE A 201 7.42 23.67 11.00
C PHE A 201 6.00 24.10 11.39
N ASP A 202 5.50 25.13 10.75
CA ASP A 202 4.09 25.55 10.85
C ASP A 202 3.24 24.79 9.81
N TRP A 203 3.30 23.45 9.85
CA TRP A 203 2.63 22.58 8.91
C TRP A 203 1.63 21.66 9.61
N GLU A 204 0.44 21.62 9.05
CA GLU A 204 -0.63 20.67 9.37
C GLU A 204 -0.85 19.76 8.16
N LEU A 205 -0.24 18.57 8.18
CA LEU A 205 -0.29 17.66 7.04
C LEU A 205 -1.61 16.90 7.00
N THR A 206 -2.25 16.90 5.85
CA THR A 206 -3.37 15.99 5.56
C THR A 206 -2.87 14.56 5.53
N VAL A 207 -3.61 13.67 6.20
CA VAL A 207 -3.38 12.22 6.19
C VAL A 207 -4.67 11.51 5.84
N ARG A 208 -4.71 10.93 4.65
CA ARG A 208 -5.87 10.17 4.16
C ARG A 208 -5.97 8.80 4.84
N ALA A 209 -7.14 8.16 4.70
CA ALA A 209 -7.42 6.87 5.33
C ALA A 209 -6.43 5.78 4.90
N GLY A 210 -5.87 5.05 5.87
CA GLY A 210 -4.93 3.95 5.61
C GLY A 210 -3.47 4.36 5.44
N VAL A 211 -3.18 5.66 5.37
CA VAL A 211 -1.80 6.17 5.32
C VAL A 211 -1.12 5.99 6.68
N PHE A 212 0.15 5.65 6.67
CA PHE A 212 0.93 5.44 7.90
C PHE A 212 1.01 6.71 8.76
N ALA A 213 1.01 6.54 10.10
CA ALA A 213 1.11 7.62 11.09
C ALA A 213 -0.08 8.62 11.03
N GLN A 214 -1.31 8.11 11.13
CA GLN A 214 -2.53 8.90 10.99
C GLN A 214 -2.78 9.91 12.11
N ASP A 215 -2.41 9.56 13.36
CA ASP A 215 -2.74 10.36 14.54
C ASP A 215 -1.58 11.24 15.01
N GLN A 216 -0.36 10.87 14.69
CA GLN A 216 0.85 11.60 15.05
C GLN A 216 2.02 11.23 14.15
N LEU A 217 2.95 12.16 13.97
CA LEU A 217 4.14 11.90 13.19
C LEU A 217 4.98 10.77 13.81
N ASP A 218 5.37 9.79 12.99
CA ASP A 218 6.21 8.67 13.40
C ASP A 218 7.53 9.13 14.04
N VAL A 219 7.95 8.45 15.10
CA VAL A 219 9.18 8.78 15.84
C VAL A 219 10.42 8.67 14.95
N GLY A 220 10.46 7.66 14.05
CA GLY A 220 11.52 7.52 13.07
C GLY A 220 11.54 8.66 12.06
N ALA A 221 10.38 9.07 11.56
CA ALA A 221 10.27 10.21 10.66
C ALA A 221 10.75 11.51 11.32
N ARG A 222 10.36 11.77 12.58
CA ARG A 222 10.84 12.94 13.35
C ARG A 222 12.38 12.97 13.50
N PHE A 223 12.99 11.83 13.76
CA PHE A 223 14.45 11.73 13.83
C PHE A 223 15.08 11.88 12.44
N PHE A 224 14.48 11.31 11.40
CA PHE A 224 15.00 11.38 10.04
C PHE A 224 14.97 12.80 9.46
N MET A 225 13.90 13.55 9.71
CA MET A 225 13.75 14.96 9.28
C MET A 225 14.94 15.82 9.68
N GLN A 226 15.51 15.62 10.87
CA GLN A 226 16.64 16.39 11.36
C GLN A 226 17.91 16.19 10.53
N HIS A 227 18.00 15.08 9.83
CA HIS A 227 19.18 14.62 9.09
C HIS A 227 18.96 14.61 7.57
N VAL A 228 17.91 15.21 7.05
CA VAL A 228 17.73 15.42 5.61
C VAL A 228 18.78 16.42 5.12
N PRO A 229 19.57 16.12 4.06
CA PRO A 229 20.61 17.02 3.55
C PRO A 229 20.05 18.34 3.01
N SER A 230 20.92 19.34 2.92
CA SER A 230 20.68 20.61 2.23
C SER A 230 21.71 20.84 1.12
N GLY A 231 21.42 21.75 0.20
CA GLY A 231 22.34 22.11 -0.90
C GLY A 231 22.29 21.17 -2.12
N VAL A 232 21.29 20.30 -2.19
CA VAL A 232 21.01 19.49 -3.38
C VAL A 232 20.24 20.36 -4.38
N SER A 233 20.71 20.47 -5.62
CA SER A 233 20.04 21.22 -6.69
C SER A 233 19.47 20.33 -7.80
N GLY A 234 19.73 19.03 -7.73
CA GLY A 234 19.25 18.05 -8.70
C GLY A 234 17.94 17.38 -8.28
N ARG A 235 17.83 16.08 -8.52
CA ARG A 235 16.60 15.31 -8.25
C ARG A 235 16.69 14.56 -6.91
N ILE A 236 15.64 14.70 -6.12
CA ILE A 236 15.49 14.04 -4.82
C ILE A 236 14.29 13.10 -4.90
N ALA A 237 14.42 11.86 -4.44
CA ALA A 237 13.29 10.96 -4.26
C ALA A 237 12.96 10.80 -2.76
N ASP A 238 11.69 10.97 -2.40
CA ASP A 238 11.11 10.50 -1.14
C ASP A 238 10.46 9.14 -1.41
N LEU A 239 11.15 8.06 -1.06
CA LEU A 239 10.79 6.70 -1.42
C LEU A 239 9.99 6.03 -0.30
N GLY A 240 8.71 5.69 -0.57
CA GLY A 240 7.73 5.33 0.45
C GLY A 240 7.28 6.59 1.20
N CYS A 241 6.81 7.59 0.45
CA CYS A 241 6.63 8.95 0.95
C CYS A 241 5.52 9.09 2.02
N GLY A 242 4.55 8.16 2.06
CA GLY A 242 3.42 8.27 2.98
C GLY A 242 2.69 9.61 2.80
N ASN A 243 2.57 10.40 3.87
CA ASN A 243 1.98 11.74 3.81
C ASN A 243 2.91 12.82 3.23
N GLY A 244 4.12 12.45 2.80
CA GLY A 244 5.08 13.35 2.15
C GLY A 244 5.99 14.14 3.07
N VAL A 245 5.96 13.93 4.38
CA VAL A 245 6.69 14.77 5.35
C VAL A 245 8.20 14.85 5.07
N ILE A 246 8.84 13.74 4.69
CA ILE A 246 10.29 13.72 4.44
C ILE A 246 10.63 14.48 3.15
N GLY A 247 9.86 14.26 2.10
CA GLY A 247 10.00 14.99 0.83
C GLY A 247 9.74 16.49 0.97
N LEU A 248 8.79 16.90 1.81
CA LEU A 248 8.53 18.31 2.12
C LEU A 248 9.71 18.97 2.85
N VAL A 249 10.29 18.27 3.82
CA VAL A 249 11.51 18.76 4.49
C VAL A 249 12.66 18.86 3.50
N ALA A 250 12.76 17.90 2.57
CA ALA A 250 13.76 17.98 1.50
C ALA A 250 13.51 19.18 0.58
N ALA A 251 12.27 19.43 0.17
CA ALA A 251 11.90 20.61 -0.64
C ALA A 251 12.24 21.93 0.06
N ALA A 252 11.89 22.06 1.35
CA ALA A 252 12.19 23.25 2.14
C ALA A 252 13.69 23.51 2.28
N ARG A 253 14.53 22.47 2.38
CA ARG A 253 15.99 22.58 2.49
C ARG A 253 16.71 22.71 1.15
N ASN A 254 16.04 22.35 0.06
CA ASN A 254 16.63 22.28 -1.29
C ASN A 254 15.67 22.90 -2.32
N PRO A 255 15.38 24.20 -2.26
CA PRO A 255 14.36 24.86 -3.07
C PRO A 255 14.67 24.85 -4.59
N ALA A 256 15.90 24.56 -4.97
CA ALA A 256 16.31 24.40 -6.37
C ALA A 256 16.22 22.96 -6.91
N ALA A 257 15.86 21.99 -6.04
CA ALA A 257 15.74 20.59 -6.43
C ALA A 257 14.35 20.27 -6.95
N GLN A 258 14.28 19.24 -7.79
CA GLN A 258 13.03 18.53 -8.06
C GLN A 258 12.83 17.43 -7.02
N VAL A 259 11.71 17.44 -6.30
CA VAL A 259 11.36 16.39 -5.34
C VAL A 259 10.30 15.46 -5.91
N VAL A 260 10.64 14.17 -6.01
CA VAL A 260 9.75 13.12 -6.52
C VAL A 260 9.24 12.30 -5.35
N PHE A 261 7.95 12.39 -5.07
CA PHE A 261 7.27 11.58 -4.05
C PHE A 261 6.88 10.24 -4.66
N CYS A 262 7.35 9.13 -4.07
CA CYS A 262 7.13 7.78 -4.59
C CYS A 262 6.43 6.92 -3.55
N ASP A 263 5.28 6.32 -3.89
CA ASP A 263 4.61 5.34 -3.03
C ASP A 263 3.84 4.31 -3.86
N GLU A 264 3.51 3.18 -3.27
CA GLU A 264 2.64 2.16 -3.86
C GLU A 264 1.17 2.36 -3.49
N SER A 265 0.88 3.12 -2.43
CA SER A 265 -0.45 3.48 -1.95
C SER A 265 -0.93 4.76 -2.64
N TRP A 266 -2.11 4.68 -3.26
CA TRP A 266 -2.78 5.85 -3.83
C TRP A 266 -3.09 6.92 -2.76
N GLN A 267 -3.64 6.49 -1.62
CA GLN A 267 -3.99 7.41 -0.52
C GLN A 267 -2.76 8.12 0.06
N ALA A 268 -1.62 7.42 0.13
CA ALA A 268 -0.36 8.03 0.53
C ALA A 268 0.08 9.10 -0.46
N LEU A 269 0.09 8.78 -1.74
CA LEU A 269 0.54 9.70 -2.78
C LEU A 269 -0.37 10.92 -2.90
N GLU A 270 -1.69 10.75 -2.75
CA GLU A 270 -2.64 11.87 -2.75
C GLU A 270 -2.50 12.74 -1.48
N SER A 271 -2.20 12.14 -0.31
CA SER A 271 -1.83 12.91 0.88
C SER A 271 -0.58 13.75 0.64
N ALA A 272 0.46 13.14 0.06
CA ALA A 272 1.70 13.84 -0.29
C ALA A 272 1.45 14.96 -1.31
N ARG A 273 0.58 14.73 -2.31
CA ARG A 273 0.23 15.74 -3.32
C ARG A 273 -0.47 16.95 -2.71
N GLU A 274 -1.47 16.73 -1.85
CA GLU A 274 -2.17 17.81 -1.14
C GLU A 274 -1.23 18.61 -0.24
N ASN A 275 -0.34 17.91 0.46
CA ASN A 275 0.63 18.54 1.35
C ASN A 275 1.71 19.30 0.58
N ALA A 276 2.19 18.76 -0.54
CA ALA A 276 3.16 19.44 -1.40
C ALA A 276 2.58 20.72 -2.02
N ALA A 277 1.33 20.69 -2.45
CA ALA A 277 0.65 21.88 -2.97
C ALA A 277 0.59 23.03 -1.94
N ARG A 278 0.59 22.71 -0.63
CA ARG A 278 0.54 23.71 0.43
C ARG A 278 1.92 24.13 0.95
N TYR A 279 2.88 23.22 0.99
CA TYR A 279 4.09 23.40 1.78
C TYR A 279 5.42 23.19 1.02
N ALA A 280 5.40 22.74 -0.24
CA ALA A 280 6.65 22.53 -1.01
C ALA A 280 7.33 23.85 -1.45
N GLY A 281 6.68 25.01 -1.26
CA GLY A 281 7.21 26.30 -1.63
C GLY A 281 7.45 26.43 -3.14
N SER A 282 8.67 26.83 -3.54
CA SER A 282 9.07 26.97 -4.95
C SER A 282 9.71 25.71 -5.55
N ALA A 283 9.87 24.63 -4.77
CA ALA A 283 10.46 23.40 -5.27
C ALA A 283 9.58 22.76 -6.34
N ASP A 284 10.19 22.27 -7.42
CA ASP A 284 9.50 21.44 -8.40
C ASP A 284 9.14 20.08 -7.79
N THR A 285 7.89 19.65 -7.95
CA THR A 285 7.38 18.41 -7.36
C THR A 285 6.79 17.48 -8.39
N ALA A 286 7.14 16.20 -8.29
CA ALA A 286 6.58 15.14 -9.12
C ALA A 286 6.10 13.97 -8.24
N PHE A 287 5.19 13.14 -8.77
CA PHE A 287 4.55 12.06 -8.02
C PHE A 287 4.58 10.78 -8.82
N HIS A 288 5.07 9.70 -8.20
CA HIS A 288 5.19 8.39 -8.84
C HIS A 288 4.44 7.33 -8.01
N LEU A 289 3.32 6.86 -8.55
CA LEU A 289 2.58 5.72 -8.01
C LEU A 289 3.16 4.43 -8.59
N GLY A 290 3.78 3.59 -7.78
CA GLY A 290 4.45 2.41 -8.33
C GLY A 290 5.22 1.56 -7.32
N ASN A 291 5.96 0.60 -7.85
CA ASN A 291 6.81 -0.28 -7.05
C ASN A 291 8.18 0.36 -6.79
N GLY A 292 8.28 1.16 -5.76
CA GLY A 292 9.51 1.88 -5.43
C GLY A 292 9.91 2.84 -6.56
N LEU A 293 11.13 2.74 -7.08
CA LEU A 293 11.64 3.52 -8.22
C LEU A 293 11.49 2.81 -9.57
N ALA A 294 10.80 1.68 -9.62
CA ALA A 294 10.53 1.00 -10.89
C ALA A 294 9.61 1.87 -11.75
N GLY A 295 10.02 2.14 -12.99
CA GLY A 295 9.27 3.04 -13.90
C GLY A 295 9.57 4.53 -13.74
N CYS A 296 10.33 4.96 -12.71
CA CYS A 296 10.84 6.31 -12.65
C CYS A 296 11.91 6.53 -13.71
N ASP A 297 11.83 7.65 -14.44
CA ASP A 297 12.86 8.04 -15.40
C ASP A 297 14.00 8.79 -14.73
N GLY A 298 15.19 8.75 -15.38
CA GLY A 298 16.38 9.47 -14.96
C GLY A 298 17.04 8.91 -13.68
N GLN A 299 17.97 9.69 -13.15
CA GLN A 299 18.74 9.39 -11.94
C GLN A 299 18.39 10.38 -10.84
N PHE A 300 18.75 10.01 -9.60
CA PHE A 300 18.54 10.83 -8.41
C PHE A 300 19.87 11.19 -7.74
N ASP A 301 20.01 12.44 -7.35
CA ASP A 301 21.17 12.92 -6.59
C ASP A 301 21.01 12.60 -5.10
N LEU A 302 19.77 12.48 -4.63
CA LEU A 302 19.46 12.05 -3.26
C LEU A 302 18.21 11.16 -3.28
N VAL A 303 18.29 10.02 -2.60
CA VAL A 303 17.15 9.19 -2.27
C VAL A 303 16.99 9.13 -0.77
N LEU A 304 15.82 9.52 -0.28
CA LEU A 304 15.43 9.44 1.13
C LEU A 304 14.50 8.25 1.30
N LEU A 305 14.80 7.38 2.26
CA LEU A 305 14.05 6.15 2.45
C LEU A 305 13.78 5.91 3.95
N ASN A 306 12.50 5.94 4.31
CA ASN A 306 12.00 5.49 5.61
C ASN A 306 11.12 4.25 5.39
N PRO A 307 11.71 3.04 5.28
CA PRO A 307 10.97 1.84 4.93
C PRO A 307 10.01 1.43 6.05
N PRO A 308 8.87 0.78 5.73
CA PRO A 308 7.94 0.31 6.75
C PRO A 308 8.59 -0.71 7.67
N PHE A 309 8.55 -0.45 8.99
CA PHE A 309 9.12 -1.33 10.02
C PHE A 309 8.08 -2.35 10.49
N HIS A 310 7.98 -3.50 9.86
CA HIS A 310 7.10 -4.58 10.34
C HIS A 310 7.90 -5.63 11.13
N ARG A 311 7.33 -6.14 12.23
CA ARG A 311 7.92 -7.17 13.09
C ARG A 311 7.82 -8.56 12.44
N GLY A 312 8.66 -8.83 11.43
CA GLY A 312 8.68 -10.14 10.76
C GLY A 312 9.91 -10.29 9.85
N HIS A 313 11.03 -10.74 10.42
CA HIS A 313 12.38 -10.66 9.84
C HIS A 313 12.58 -11.10 8.37
N ALA A 314 11.80 -12.03 7.84
CA ALA A 314 12.04 -12.57 6.49
C ALA A 314 11.44 -11.71 5.35
N VAL A 315 10.30 -11.08 5.58
CA VAL A 315 9.60 -10.25 4.58
C VAL A 315 10.27 -8.88 4.47
N ASP A 316 10.69 -8.31 5.59
CA ASP A 316 11.35 -7.00 5.65
C ASP A 316 12.68 -6.99 4.89
N ASP A 317 13.48 -8.05 5.03
CA ASP A 317 14.76 -8.18 4.32
C ASP A 317 14.58 -8.24 2.80
N SER A 318 13.56 -8.91 2.29
CA SER A 318 13.33 -9.04 0.85
C SER A 318 12.89 -7.71 0.21
N MET A 319 12.04 -6.96 0.88
CA MET A 319 11.60 -5.63 0.45
C MET A 319 12.76 -4.63 0.49
N ALA A 320 13.48 -4.55 1.60
CA ALA A 320 14.64 -3.68 1.72
C ALA A 320 15.69 -3.97 0.63
N ARG A 321 15.98 -5.25 0.36
CA ARG A 321 16.90 -5.65 -0.72
C ARG A 321 16.40 -5.23 -2.10
N MET A 322 15.11 -5.32 -2.36
CA MET A 322 14.50 -4.89 -3.62
C MET A 322 14.66 -3.37 -3.77
N LEU A 323 14.32 -2.59 -2.75
CA LEU A 323 14.43 -1.13 -2.77
C LEU A 323 15.88 -0.69 -2.92
N PHE A 324 16.83 -1.26 -2.16
CA PHE A 324 18.26 -0.91 -2.28
C PHE A 324 18.82 -1.22 -3.67
N ARG A 325 18.39 -2.32 -4.31
CA ARG A 325 18.77 -2.63 -5.69
C ARG A 325 18.20 -1.62 -6.68
N GLN A 326 16.96 -1.20 -6.51
CA GLN A 326 16.37 -0.17 -7.37
C GLN A 326 17.09 1.16 -7.21
N VAL A 327 17.36 1.57 -5.96
CA VAL A 327 18.10 2.79 -5.67
C VAL A 327 19.50 2.73 -6.31
N ALA A 328 20.25 1.64 -6.15
CA ALA A 328 21.57 1.50 -6.75
C ALA A 328 21.58 1.67 -8.29
N ARG A 329 20.49 1.30 -8.97
CA ARG A 329 20.33 1.48 -10.42
C ARG A 329 19.92 2.88 -10.85
N ARG A 330 19.37 3.66 -9.93
CA ARG A 330 18.80 4.98 -10.20
C ARG A 330 19.56 6.13 -9.53
N LEU A 331 20.55 5.82 -8.72
CA LEU A 331 21.39 6.83 -8.07
C LEU A 331 22.38 7.41 -9.08
N ALA A 332 22.50 8.74 -9.10
CA ALA A 332 23.53 9.43 -9.88
C ALA A 332 24.95 9.02 -9.40
N PRO A 333 26.02 9.17 -10.22
CA PRO A 333 27.38 8.75 -9.84
C PRO A 333 27.86 9.32 -8.51
N GLN A 334 27.48 10.57 -8.18
CA GLN A 334 27.78 11.25 -6.92
C GLN A 334 26.57 11.28 -5.97
N GLY A 335 25.51 10.57 -6.31
CA GLY A 335 24.26 10.56 -5.55
C GLY A 335 24.37 9.82 -4.22
N GLU A 336 23.48 10.15 -3.33
CA GLU A 336 23.38 9.58 -1.98
C GLU A 336 22.04 8.90 -1.74
N LEU A 337 22.07 7.68 -1.22
CA LEU A 337 20.95 7.08 -0.51
C LEU A 337 21.07 7.41 0.99
N ARG A 338 20.06 8.05 1.57
CA ARG A 338 19.94 8.18 3.01
C ARG A 338 18.74 7.37 3.50
N VAL A 339 19.00 6.41 4.38
CA VAL A 339 17.98 5.50 4.89
C VAL A 339 17.99 5.46 6.41
N ILE A 340 16.78 5.47 6.99
CA ILE A 340 16.60 5.20 8.42
C ILE A 340 16.11 3.77 8.61
N GLY A 341 16.49 3.16 9.73
CA GLY A 341 16.00 1.84 10.14
C GLY A 341 16.18 1.61 11.63
N ASN A 342 15.44 0.65 12.17
CA ASN A 342 15.71 0.19 13.53
C ASN A 342 17.14 -0.37 13.61
N ARG A 343 17.87 -0.08 14.69
CA ARG A 343 19.29 -0.47 14.85
C ARG A 343 19.52 -1.98 14.64
N HIS A 344 18.60 -2.81 15.07
CA HIS A 344 18.71 -4.27 14.95
C HIS A 344 18.59 -4.79 13.50
N LEU A 345 18.07 -3.98 12.56
CA LEU A 345 17.92 -4.39 11.15
C LEU A 345 19.26 -4.43 10.39
N GLY A 346 20.30 -3.79 10.92
CA GLY A 346 21.65 -3.88 10.36
C GLY A 346 21.79 -3.41 8.91
N TYR A 347 21.02 -2.41 8.47
CA TYR A 347 21.01 -1.91 7.08
C TYR A 347 22.40 -1.55 6.57
N GLY A 348 23.31 -1.04 7.42
CA GLY A 348 24.68 -0.75 7.04
C GLY A 348 25.42 -1.97 6.45
N GLY A 349 25.23 -3.16 7.01
CA GLY A 349 25.78 -4.40 6.49
C GLY A 349 25.14 -4.85 5.17
N LEU A 350 23.83 -4.66 5.06
CA LEU A 350 23.08 -5.02 3.86
C LEU A 350 23.40 -4.10 2.67
N LEU A 351 23.56 -2.80 2.92
CA LEU A 351 23.87 -1.80 1.91
C LEU A 351 25.25 -2.00 1.24
N LYS A 352 26.24 -2.54 1.95
CA LYS A 352 27.57 -2.86 1.38
C LYS A 352 27.51 -3.83 0.20
N ARG A 353 26.40 -4.52 -0.01
CA ARG A 353 26.18 -5.38 -1.18
C ARG A 353 25.84 -4.61 -2.45
N TYR A 354 25.39 -3.36 -2.32
CA TYR A 354 24.89 -2.54 -3.41
C TYR A 354 25.68 -1.24 -3.60
N PHE A 355 26.41 -0.80 -2.57
CA PHE A 355 27.12 0.47 -2.55
C PHE A 355 28.53 0.31 -2.03
N ARG A 356 29.48 1.02 -2.63
CA ARG A 356 30.91 1.01 -2.25
C ARG A 356 31.17 1.83 -0.99
N GLN A 357 30.44 2.93 -0.83
CA GLN A 357 30.54 3.85 0.30
C GLN A 357 29.32 3.68 1.18
N VAL A 358 29.50 3.29 2.42
CA VAL A 358 28.42 3.14 3.41
C VAL A 358 28.94 3.70 4.73
N SER A 359 28.33 4.74 5.22
CA SER A 359 28.68 5.40 6.48
C SER A 359 27.46 5.63 7.35
N ARG A 360 27.68 5.70 8.65
CA ARG A 360 26.67 6.06 9.62
C ARG A 360 26.58 7.58 9.70
N VAL A 361 25.35 8.11 9.65
CA VAL A 361 25.08 9.54 9.75
C VAL A 361 24.72 9.91 11.19
N ALA A 362 23.79 9.17 11.80
CA ALA A 362 23.32 9.42 13.16
C ALA A 362 22.71 8.15 13.77
N ASP A 363 22.71 8.10 15.09
CA ASP A 363 22.04 7.07 15.88
C ASP A 363 21.16 7.71 16.97
N SER A 364 20.07 7.03 17.28
CA SER A 364 19.30 7.20 18.51
C SER A 364 19.24 5.86 19.25
N ASP A 365 18.58 5.79 20.38
CA ASP A 365 18.41 4.52 21.11
C ASP A 365 17.73 3.45 20.25
N LYS A 366 16.83 3.84 19.38
CA LYS A 366 15.98 2.93 18.58
C LYS A 366 16.39 2.86 17.11
N PHE A 367 16.85 3.96 16.52
CA PHE A 367 17.06 4.11 15.09
C PHE A 367 18.53 4.38 14.73
N SER A 368 18.90 3.97 13.53
CA SER A 368 20.16 4.34 12.87
C SER A 368 19.86 4.94 11.51
N ILE A 369 20.55 6.04 11.17
CA ILE A 369 20.53 6.65 9.85
C ILE A 369 21.85 6.35 9.15
N VAL A 370 21.74 5.79 7.95
CA VAL A 370 22.89 5.36 7.15
C VAL A 370 22.87 6.11 5.81
N SER A 371 24.04 6.57 5.40
CA SER A 371 24.31 7.10 4.06
C SER A 371 25.00 6.04 3.22
N ALA A 372 24.63 5.93 1.95
CA ALA A 372 25.26 5.02 1.00
C ALA A 372 25.38 5.68 -0.38
N GLY A 373 26.54 5.49 -1.05
CA GLY A 373 26.83 6.04 -2.36
C GLY A 373 27.78 5.14 -3.16
N GLY A 374 28.05 5.53 -4.41
CA GLY A 374 28.90 4.76 -5.30
C GLY A 374 28.29 3.38 -5.58
N ALA A 375 27.21 3.33 -6.35
CA ALA A 375 26.55 2.08 -6.73
C ALA A 375 27.51 1.05 -7.32
N VAL A 376 27.37 -0.21 -6.94
CA VAL A 376 28.10 -1.32 -7.51
C VAL A 376 27.35 -1.76 -8.76
N GLU A 377 27.95 -1.60 -9.94
CA GLU A 377 27.44 -2.15 -11.20
C GLU A 377 27.34 -3.67 -11.10
N ARG A 378 26.15 -4.22 -11.25
CA ARG A 378 25.89 -5.66 -11.32
C ARG A 378 24.93 -5.99 -12.47
#